data_7f61fbd2fc2a8126fc0b99945c571d28
#
_entry.id   7f61fbd2fc2a8126fc0b99945c571d28
#
_cell.length_a   1.000
_cell.length_b   1.000
_cell.length_c   1.000
_cell.angle_alpha   90.00
_cell.angle_beta   90.00
_cell.angle_gamma   90.00
#
_symmetry.space_group_name_H-M   'P 1'
#
loop_
_entity.id
_entity.type
_entity.pdbx_description
1 polymer ?
#
loop_
_entity_poly.entity_id
_entity_poly.type
_entity_poly.pdbx_seq_one_letter_code
_entity_poly.pdbx_strand_id
1 'polypeptide(L)'
;MDFIKKNGAGLLLCLCIAIPAWLLGQAVPVVGGPVFSILIGMVLTLFWKNKTKVQPGIGFTSKKVLQYAVILLGFGLNLSEIAKVGAQSLPIIISTIGTSLIVSFVLCKAMKVPSNISTLVGVGSSICGGSAIAATAPVIGADDEEIAQAISVIFLFNVIAALTFPTLGGMLGMTDHGFGLFAGTAVNDTSSVTAAASAWDGIHGSNTLEIATIVKLTRTLAIIPITLVLALWRTHKAKTEQSQGGEAFSLKRAFPMFILYFVLASIITTVCTTVGVPAGMFTPLKTLSKFFIVMAMAAIGMNTNIVKLVKTGGKPIFMGFCCWVAIACVSIAMQHLLGFL
;
A
#
# COMPACT_ATOMS: atom_id res chain seq x y z
N MET A 1 19.17 22.51 -16.21
CA MET A 1 20.00 22.73 -14.99
C MET A 1 19.18 23.19 -13.79
N ASP A 2 18.09 23.89 -13.95
CA ASP A 2 17.28 24.43 -12.83
C ASP A 2 16.58 23.37 -11.98
N PHE A 3 16.16 22.25 -12.59
CA PHE A 3 15.52 21.15 -11.86
C PHE A 3 16.46 20.53 -10.81
N ILE A 4 17.71 20.24 -11.21
CA ILE A 4 18.71 19.64 -10.30
C ILE A 4 19.10 20.62 -9.20
N LYS A 5 19.26 21.90 -9.52
CA LYS A 5 19.55 22.96 -8.53
C LYS A 5 18.42 23.08 -7.51
N LYS A 6 17.16 22.97 -7.94
CA LYS A 6 15.98 23.11 -7.08
C LYS A 6 15.69 21.86 -6.24
N ASN A 7 15.77 20.68 -6.83
CA ASN A 7 15.32 19.43 -6.18
C ASN A 7 16.46 18.50 -5.76
N GLY A 8 17.69 18.69 -6.29
CA GLY A 8 18.81 17.76 -6.13
C GLY A 8 19.18 17.49 -4.69
N ALA A 9 19.27 18.53 -3.85
CA ALA A 9 19.64 18.37 -2.44
C ALA A 9 18.62 17.51 -1.66
N GLY A 10 17.32 17.70 -1.89
CA GLY A 10 16.29 16.90 -1.23
C GLY A 10 16.20 15.48 -1.78
N LEU A 11 16.40 15.28 -3.10
CA LEU A 11 16.50 13.96 -3.72
C LEU A 11 17.67 13.17 -3.15
N LEU A 12 18.85 13.79 -3.05
CA LEU A 12 20.05 13.16 -2.49
C LEU A 12 19.83 12.77 -1.03
N LEU A 13 19.23 13.64 -0.24
CA LEU A 13 18.90 13.35 1.15
C LEU A 13 17.97 12.13 1.27
N CYS A 14 16.91 12.09 0.48
CA CYS A 14 15.98 10.95 0.47
C CYS A 14 16.69 9.66 0.03
N LEU A 15 17.62 9.74 -0.91
CA LEU A 15 18.45 8.61 -1.34
C LEU A 15 19.36 8.12 -0.22
N CYS A 16 20.04 9.04 0.49
CA CYS A 16 20.89 8.72 1.64
C CYS A 16 20.14 8.04 2.79
N ILE A 17 18.85 8.34 2.96
CA ILE A 17 17.99 7.65 3.92
C ILE A 17 17.51 6.29 3.35
N ALA A 18 17.18 6.26 2.07
CA ALA A 18 16.61 5.08 1.44
C ALA A 18 17.60 3.91 1.37
N ILE A 19 18.88 4.15 1.12
CA ILE A 19 19.90 3.10 1.02
C ILE A 19 20.03 2.31 2.33
N PRO A 20 20.34 2.91 3.50
CA PRO A 20 20.40 2.15 4.73
C PRO A 20 19.05 1.53 5.13
N ALA A 21 17.93 2.22 4.87
CA ALA A 21 16.60 1.67 5.11
C ALA A 21 16.31 0.43 4.24
N TRP A 22 16.77 0.43 2.98
CA TRP A 22 16.66 -0.72 2.08
C TRP A 22 17.47 -1.91 2.61
N LEU A 23 18.72 -1.68 3.02
CA LEU A 23 19.59 -2.72 3.59
C LEU A 23 19.03 -3.28 4.91
N LEU A 24 18.54 -2.41 5.79
CA LEU A 24 17.86 -2.83 7.02
C LEU A 24 16.59 -3.64 6.73
N GLY A 25 15.84 -3.23 5.71
CA GLY A 25 14.65 -3.97 5.27
C GLY A 25 14.95 -5.36 4.71
N GLN A 26 16.14 -5.56 4.13
CA GLN A 26 16.61 -6.89 3.72
C GLN A 26 17.06 -7.72 4.92
N ALA A 27 17.70 -7.08 5.92
CA ALA A 27 18.14 -7.76 7.14
C ALA A 27 16.97 -8.12 8.08
N VAL A 28 15.90 -7.31 8.09
CA VAL A 28 14.70 -7.52 8.90
C VAL A 28 13.44 -7.46 8.00
N PRO A 29 13.17 -8.51 7.21
CA PRO A 29 12.10 -8.51 6.21
C PRO A 29 10.71 -8.28 6.79
N VAL A 30 10.45 -8.70 8.03
CA VAL A 30 9.17 -8.53 8.73
C VAL A 30 8.79 -7.03 8.86
N VAL A 31 9.77 -6.16 9.09
CA VAL A 31 9.54 -4.70 9.19
C VAL A 31 9.52 -4.07 7.79
N GLY A 32 10.47 -4.43 6.95
CA GLY A 32 10.60 -3.95 5.58
C GLY A 32 11.23 -2.55 5.45
N GLY A 33 11.84 -2.33 4.27
CA GLY A 33 12.54 -1.07 3.95
C GLY A 33 11.69 0.20 4.06
N PRO A 34 10.43 0.21 3.58
CA PRO A 34 9.56 1.38 3.66
C PRO A 34 9.35 1.88 5.09
N VAL A 35 9.17 0.96 6.05
CA VAL A 35 8.98 1.33 7.48
C VAL A 35 10.25 1.94 8.06
N PHE A 36 11.40 1.29 7.84
CA PHE A 36 12.67 1.87 8.29
C PHE A 36 12.88 3.27 7.71
N SER A 37 12.56 3.45 6.43
CA SER A 37 12.73 4.72 5.74
C SER A 37 11.86 5.84 6.33
N ILE A 38 10.59 5.56 6.60
CA ILE A 38 9.69 6.50 7.29
C ILE A 38 10.24 6.83 8.69
N LEU A 39 10.59 5.81 9.47
CA LEU A 39 11.06 6.01 10.85
C LEU A 39 12.35 6.84 10.89
N ILE A 40 13.33 6.52 10.03
CA ILE A 40 14.57 7.30 9.93
C ILE A 40 14.24 8.75 9.53
N GLY A 41 13.37 8.96 8.54
CA GLY A 41 12.92 10.29 8.11
C GLY A 41 12.26 11.07 9.24
N MET A 42 11.37 10.43 10.01
CA MET A 42 10.70 11.03 11.17
C MET A 42 11.69 11.41 12.26
N VAL A 43 12.63 10.51 12.60
CA VAL A 43 13.67 10.77 13.61
C VAL A 43 14.55 11.95 13.19
N LEU A 44 14.99 11.98 11.92
CA LEU A 44 15.78 13.11 11.41
C LEU A 44 15.02 14.43 11.49
N THR A 45 13.70 14.40 11.33
CA THR A 45 12.84 15.60 11.45
C THR A 45 12.83 16.18 12.87
N LEU A 46 13.02 15.37 13.91
CA LEU A 46 13.10 15.87 15.29
C LEU A 46 14.31 16.77 15.49
N PHE A 47 15.43 16.44 14.84
CA PHE A 47 16.71 17.18 14.97
C PHE A 47 16.86 18.28 13.91
N TRP A 48 16.23 18.15 12.77
CA TRP A 48 16.40 19.08 11.65
C TRP A 48 15.14 19.92 11.39
N LYS A 49 15.05 21.06 12.06
CA LYS A 49 13.89 21.97 11.97
C LYS A 49 13.89 22.83 10.71
N ASN A 50 15.06 23.25 10.19
CA ASN A 50 15.14 24.14 9.02
C ASN A 50 15.45 23.36 7.74
N LYS A 51 14.42 23.00 6.98
CA LYS A 51 14.49 22.18 5.76
C LYS A 51 14.35 22.97 4.47
N THR A 52 14.38 24.31 4.50
CA THR A 52 14.04 25.18 3.36
C THR A 52 14.79 24.84 2.08
N LYS A 53 16.08 24.50 2.16
CA LYS A 53 16.92 24.14 1.00
C LYS A 53 16.60 22.77 0.42
N VAL A 54 16.15 21.81 1.22
CA VAL A 54 15.88 20.43 0.80
C VAL A 54 14.39 20.17 0.55
N GLN A 55 13.51 21.05 1.05
CA GLN A 55 12.06 20.91 0.97
C GLN A 55 11.50 20.72 -0.45
N PRO A 56 11.98 21.43 -1.50
CA PRO A 56 11.47 21.20 -2.86
C PRO A 56 11.74 19.79 -3.36
N GLY A 57 12.95 19.24 -3.09
CA GLY A 57 13.30 17.87 -3.47
C GLY A 57 12.58 16.82 -2.64
N ILE A 58 12.36 17.05 -1.33
CA ILE A 58 11.54 16.18 -0.49
C ILE A 58 10.11 16.15 -1.03
N GLY A 59 9.51 17.29 -1.34
CA GLY A 59 8.15 17.38 -1.92
C GLY A 59 8.05 16.75 -3.32
N PHE A 60 9.11 16.83 -4.14
CA PHE A 60 9.16 16.11 -5.42
C PHE A 60 9.23 14.60 -5.20
N THR A 61 10.05 14.14 -4.25
CA THR A 61 10.22 12.71 -3.95
C THR A 61 8.94 12.10 -3.39
N SER A 62 8.30 12.74 -2.43
CA SER A 62 7.05 12.24 -1.83
C SER A 62 5.90 12.14 -2.82
N LYS A 63 5.88 12.96 -3.89
CA LYS A 63 4.78 12.99 -4.87
C LYS A 63 5.14 12.33 -6.19
N LYS A 64 6.22 12.76 -6.85
CA LYS A 64 6.56 12.31 -8.21
C LYS A 64 7.29 10.99 -8.24
N VAL A 65 8.30 10.80 -7.36
CA VAL A 65 9.00 9.51 -7.27
C VAL A 65 8.04 8.42 -6.83
N LEU A 66 7.10 8.74 -5.93
CA LEU A 66 6.03 7.83 -5.53
C LEU A 66 5.15 7.40 -6.72
N GLN A 67 4.74 8.36 -7.58
CA GLN A 67 3.97 8.05 -8.79
C GLN A 67 4.77 7.14 -9.74
N TYR A 68 6.06 7.40 -9.96
CA TYR A 68 6.92 6.56 -10.77
C TYR A 68 7.08 5.15 -10.19
N ALA A 69 7.19 5.04 -8.88
CA ALA A 69 7.20 3.74 -8.21
C ALA A 69 5.93 2.92 -8.49
N VAL A 70 4.76 3.56 -8.43
CA VAL A 70 3.48 2.91 -8.73
C VAL A 70 3.40 2.46 -10.19
N ILE A 71 3.86 3.27 -11.15
CA ILE A 71 3.91 2.89 -12.57
C ILE A 71 4.79 1.65 -12.77
N LEU A 72 5.99 1.67 -12.19
CA LEU A 72 6.92 0.54 -12.27
C LEU A 72 6.39 -0.73 -11.60
N LEU A 73 5.55 -0.58 -10.54
CA LEU A 73 4.90 -1.72 -9.89
C LEU A 73 4.00 -2.49 -10.87
N GLY A 74 3.42 -1.81 -11.85
CA GLY A 74 2.60 -2.43 -12.90
C GLY A 74 3.35 -3.52 -13.68
N PHE A 75 4.65 -3.36 -13.93
CA PHE A 75 5.49 -4.38 -14.57
C PHE A 75 5.71 -5.62 -13.69
N GLY A 76 5.28 -5.61 -12.44
CA GLY A 76 5.30 -6.76 -11.55
C GLY A 76 4.07 -7.66 -11.63
N LEU A 77 3.07 -7.28 -12.40
CA LEU A 77 1.75 -7.91 -12.39
C LEU A 77 1.47 -8.60 -13.73
N ASN A 78 1.18 -9.92 -13.66
CA ASN A 78 0.73 -10.72 -14.78
C ASN A 78 -0.76 -11.02 -14.64
N LEU A 79 -1.59 -10.43 -15.51
CA LEU A 79 -3.05 -10.59 -15.46
C LEU A 79 -3.49 -12.03 -15.78
N SER A 80 -2.71 -12.81 -16.57
CA SER A 80 -3.07 -14.16 -16.95
C SER A 80 -2.92 -15.16 -15.79
N GLU A 81 -1.83 -15.07 -15.03
CA GLU A 81 -1.63 -15.89 -13.82
C GLU A 81 -2.66 -15.56 -12.74
N ILE A 82 -2.93 -14.27 -12.58
CA ILE A 82 -3.89 -13.75 -11.61
C ILE A 82 -5.30 -14.27 -11.90
N ALA A 83 -5.70 -14.35 -13.18
CA ALA A 83 -7.02 -14.85 -13.56
C ALA A 83 -7.22 -16.33 -13.16
N LYS A 84 -6.18 -17.17 -13.25
CA LYS A 84 -6.26 -18.58 -12.89
C LYS A 84 -6.39 -18.82 -11.39
N VAL A 85 -5.56 -18.16 -10.61
CA VAL A 85 -5.50 -18.37 -9.15
C VAL A 85 -6.48 -17.48 -8.41
N GLY A 86 -6.74 -16.31 -8.98
CA GLY A 86 -7.63 -15.32 -8.40
C GLY A 86 -9.09 -15.77 -8.27
N ALA A 87 -9.56 -16.66 -9.17
CA ALA A 87 -10.96 -17.09 -9.17
C ALA A 87 -11.41 -17.69 -7.83
N GLN A 88 -10.57 -18.50 -7.20
CA GLN A 88 -10.88 -19.12 -5.90
C GLN A 88 -10.82 -18.11 -4.74
N SER A 89 -9.89 -17.16 -4.82
CA SER A 89 -9.71 -16.15 -3.76
C SER A 89 -10.59 -14.92 -3.94
N LEU A 90 -11.19 -14.69 -5.12
CA LEU A 90 -12.01 -13.51 -5.42
C LEU A 90 -13.15 -13.26 -4.43
N PRO A 91 -13.97 -14.25 -4.04
CA PRO A 91 -15.05 -14.00 -3.07
C PRO A 91 -14.52 -13.50 -1.73
N ILE A 92 -13.42 -14.08 -1.24
CA ILE A 92 -12.78 -13.68 0.02
C ILE A 92 -12.18 -12.27 -0.12
N ILE A 93 -11.49 -12.00 -1.24
CA ILE A 93 -10.89 -10.71 -1.55
C ILE A 93 -11.95 -9.62 -1.60
N ILE A 94 -13.05 -9.83 -2.33
CA ILE A 94 -14.14 -8.83 -2.45
C ILE A 94 -14.77 -8.57 -1.09
N SER A 95 -15.02 -9.61 -0.30
CA SER A 95 -15.62 -9.48 1.04
C SER A 95 -14.69 -8.74 1.99
N THR A 96 -13.38 -9.04 2.00
CA THR A 96 -12.41 -8.35 2.86
C THR A 96 -12.16 -6.91 2.44
N ILE A 97 -12.13 -6.60 1.14
CA ILE A 97 -12.06 -5.24 0.61
C ILE A 97 -13.30 -4.44 1.03
N GLY A 98 -14.49 -4.98 0.77
CA GLY A 98 -15.76 -4.34 1.14
C GLY A 98 -15.83 -4.06 2.64
N THR A 99 -15.47 -5.04 3.46
CA THR A 99 -15.45 -4.90 4.92
C THR A 99 -14.52 -3.77 5.37
N SER A 100 -13.30 -3.71 4.86
CA SER A 100 -12.35 -2.66 5.22
C SER A 100 -12.88 -1.27 4.87
N LEU A 101 -13.41 -1.10 3.65
CA LEU A 101 -13.95 0.17 3.19
C LEU A 101 -15.19 0.59 3.98
N ILE A 102 -16.09 -0.35 4.29
CA ILE A 102 -17.28 -0.09 5.11
C ILE A 102 -16.89 0.28 6.54
N VAL A 103 -16.01 -0.49 7.18
CA VAL A 103 -15.55 -0.23 8.55
C VAL A 103 -14.86 1.14 8.63
N SER A 104 -13.96 1.45 7.70
CA SER A 104 -13.28 2.75 7.69
C SER A 104 -14.26 3.90 7.49
N PHE A 105 -15.25 3.75 6.59
CA PHE A 105 -16.28 4.76 6.34
C PHE A 105 -17.18 4.98 7.55
N VAL A 106 -17.65 3.91 8.20
CA VAL A 106 -18.48 3.99 9.42
C VAL A 106 -17.71 4.66 10.55
N LEU A 107 -16.47 4.23 10.78
CA LEU A 107 -15.62 4.81 11.84
C LEU A 107 -15.21 6.26 11.52
N CYS A 108 -15.05 6.62 10.24
CA CYS A 108 -14.83 8.01 9.83
C CYS A 108 -15.93 8.93 10.38
N LYS A 109 -17.19 8.54 10.18
CA LYS A 109 -18.36 9.31 10.65
C LYS A 109 -18.50 9.24 12.17
N ALA A 110 -18.38 8.05 12.76
CA ALA A 110 -18.57 7.84 14.19
C ALA A 110 -17.52 8.56 15.04
N MET A 111 -16.26 8.52 14.63
CA MET A 111 -15.12 9.07 15.38
C MET A 111 -14.71 10.47 14.92
N LYS A 112 -15.35 11.00 13.84
CA LYS A 112 -14.98 12.28 13.21
C LYS A 112 -13.49 12.32 12.84
N VAL A 113 -13.01 11.27 12.18
CA VAL A 113 -11.65 11.20 11.62
C VAL A 113 -11.64 11.97 10.29
N PRO A 114 -10.55 12.69 9.94
CA PRO A 114 -10.43 13.33 8.63
C PRO A 114 -10.67 12.33 7.49
N SER A 115 -11.46 12.76 6.48
CA SER A 115 -11.90 11.88 5.38
C SER A 115 -10.73 11.27 4.60
N ASN A 116 -9.65 12.04 4.36
CA ASN A 116 -8.48 11.55 3.66
C ASN A 116 -7.79 10.43 4.45
N ILE A 117 -7.54 10.63 5.76
CA ILE A 117 -6.93 9.61 6.62
C ILE A 117 -7.78 8.34 6.63
N SER A 118 -9.10 8.49 6.80
CA SER A 118 -10.03 7.36 6.79
C SER A 118 -9.99 6.60 5.46
N THR A 119 -10.02 7.31 4.35
CA THR A 119 -9.94 6.72 3.00
C THR A 119 -8.61 5.99 2.81
N LEU A 120 -7.49 6.61 3.22
CA LEU A 120 -6.16 5.98 3.11
C LEU A 120 -6.02 4.75 3.99
N VAL A 121 -6.51 4.77 5.23
CA VAL A 121 -6.50 3.60 6.13
C VAL A 121 -7.40 2.51 5.57
N GLY A 122 -8.62 2.85 5.11
CA GLY A 122 -9.55 1.90 4.52
C GLY A 122 -8.99 1.23 3.25
N VAL A 123 -8.46 2.01 2.32
CA VAL A 123 -7.86 1.51 1.08
C VAL A 123 -6.55 0.76 1.36
N GLY A 124 -5.71 1.26 2.26
CA GLY A 124 -4.49 0.58 2.67
C GLY A 124 -4.76 -0.79 3.29
N SER A 125 -5.71 -0.87 4.21
CA SER A 125 -6.15 -2.14 4.80
C SER A 125 -6.83 -3.06 3.78
N SER A 126 -7.54 -2.51 2.80
CA SER A 126 -8.33 -3.29 1.84
C SER A 126 -7.49 -3.94 0.74
N ILE A 127 -6.31 -3.40 0.37
CA ILE A 127 -5.58 -3.86 -0.83
C ILE A 127 -4.18 -4.38 -0.46
N CYS A 128 -3.17 -3.51 -0.50
CA CYS A 128 -1.76 -3.88 -0.36
C CYS A 128 -0.96 -2.92 0.54
N GLY A 129 -1.61 -2.30 1.50
CA GLY A 129 -0.95 -1.42 2.46
C GLY A 129 -0.41 -0.14 1.83
N GLY A 130 0.88 0.09 2.01
CA GLY A 130 1.55 1.30 1.57
C GLY A 130 1.43 1.61 0.08
N SER A 131 1.45 0.60 -0.80
CA SER A 131 1.30 0.79 -2.24
C SER A 131 -0.08 1.32 -2.62
N ALA A 132 -1.14 0.83 -1.95
CA ALA A 132 -2.51 1.30 -2.16
C ALA A 132 -2.69 2.73 -1.65
N ILE A 133 -2.11 3.06 -0.49
CA ILE A 133 -2.07 4.43 0.04
C ILE A 133 -1.34 5.34 -0.94
N ALA A 134 -0.16 4.91 -1.42
CA ALA A 134 0.65 5.67 -2.37
C ALA A 134 -0.09 5.99 -3.68
N ALA A 135 -0.85 5.03 -4.21
CA ALA A 135 -1.65 5.23 -5.41
C ALA A 135 -2.88 6.13 -5.16
N THR A 136 -3.50 6.02 -3.98
CA THR A 136 -4.74 6.72 -3.65
C THR A 136 -4.48 8.16 -3.20
N ALA A 137 -3.40 8.41 -2.48
CA ALA A 137 -3.10 9.71 -1.90
C ALA A 137 -3.13 10.88 -2.92
N PRO A 138 -2.46 10.80 -4.09
CA PRO A 138 -2.54 11.88 -5.08
C PRO A 138 -3.94 12.01 -5.70
N VAL A 139 -4.71 10.92 -5.77
CA VAL A 139 -6.09 10.93 -6.28
C VAL A 139 -6.99 11.74 -5.38
N ILE A 140 -6.88 11.55 -4.06
CA ILE A 140 -7.71 12.26 -3.09
C ILE A 140 -7.09 13.59 -2.61
N GLY A 141 -5.87 13.93 -3.07
CA GLY A 141 -5.15 15.13 -2.67
C GLY A 141 -4.75 15.12 -1.20
N ALA A 142 -4.42 13.97 -0.66
CA ALA A 142 -3.92 13.83 0.70
C ALA A 142 -2.56 14.49 0.86
N ASP A 143 -2.32 15.09 2.02
CA ASP A 143 -1.02 15.67 2.37
C ASP A 143 -0.04 14.61 2.92
N ASP A 144 1.23 15.01 3.08
CA ASP A 144 2.30 14.11 3.50
C ASP A 144 2.07 13.59 4.94
N GLU A 145 1.41 14.37 5.80
CA GLU A 145 1.11 14.00 7.18
C GLU A 145 0.00 12.94 7.23
N GLU A 146 -1.06 13.12 6.46
CA GLU A 146 -2.15 12.16 6.32
C GLU A 146 -1.65 10.82 5.75
N ILE A 147 -0.77 10.88 4.73
CA ILE A 147 -0.13 9.70 4.13
C ILE A 147 0.72 8.96 5.17
N ALA A 148 1.56 9.68 5.90
CA ALA A 148 2.44 9.06 6.89
C ALA A 148 1.67 8.44 8.05
N GLN A 149 0.58 9.09 8.51
CA GLN A 149 -0.31 8.53 9.52
C GLN A 149 -0.92 7.21 9.05
N ALA A 150 -1.53 7.21 7.87
CA ALA A 150 -2.17 6.02 7.33
C ALA A 150 -1.17 4.87 7.13
N ILE A 151 0.01 5.16 6.55
CA ILE A 151 1.06 4.17 6.34
C ILE A 151 1.54 3.60 7.67
N SER A 152 1.81 4.45 8.67
CA SER A 152 2.30 4.00 9.99
C SER A 152 1.31 3.05 10.67
N VAL A 153 0.01 3.37 10.60
CA VAL A 153 -1.06 2.52 11.14
C VAL A 153 -1.09 1.16 10.43
N ILE A 154 -1.08 1.15 9.10
CA ILE A 154 -1.16 -0.10 8.34
C ILE A 154 0.07 -0.97 8.59
N PHE A 155 1.27 -0.39 8.61
CA PHE A 155 2.48 -1.17 8.86
C PHE A 155 2.56 -1.72 10.28
N LEU A 156 2.07 -0.98 11.28
CA LEU A 156 1.99 -1.48 12.64
C LEU A 156 1.22 -2.82 12.69
N PHE A 157 0.02 -2.84 12.11
CA PHE A 157 -0.79 -4.07 12.11
C PHE A 157 -0.24 -5.15 11.18
N ASN A 158 0.47 -4.80 10.12
CA ASN A 158 1.16 -5.77 9.27
C ASN A 158 2.28 -6.51 10.02
N VAL A 159 3.09 -5.79 10.82
CA VAL A 159 4.13 -6.41 11.65
C VAL A 159 3.49 -7.33 12.70
N ILE A 160 2.45 -6.85 13.38
CA ILE A 160 1.72 -7.67 14.35
C ILE A 160 1.16 -8.93 13.67
N ALA A 161 0.51 -8.79 12.51
CA ALA A 161 -0.04 -9.91 11.75
C ALA A 161 1.05 -10.92 11.33
N ALA A 162 2.18 -10.46 10.82
CA ALA A 162 3.29 -11.34 10.39
C ALA A 162 3.81 -12.22 11.52
N LEU A 163 3.82 -11.69 12.75
CA LEU A 163 4.30 -12.39 13.93
C LEU A 163 3.23 -13.29 14.57
N THR A 164 1.96 -12.88 14.54
CA THR A 164 0.89 -13.54 15.30
C THR A 164 0.05 -14.51 14.47
N PHE A 165 -0.11 -14.26 13.17
CA PHE A 165 -1.02 -15.06 12.33
C PHE A 165 -0.56 -16.51 12.12
N PRO A 166 0.74 -16.84 11.97
CA PRO A 166 1.14 -18.26 11.89
C PRO A 166 0.70 -19.05 13.12
N THR A 167 0.89 -18.49 14.30
CA THR A 167 0.45 -19.12 15.55
C THR A 167 -1.08 -19.18 15.63
N LEU A 168 -1.78 -18.10 15.26
CA LEU A 168 -3.24 -18.06 15.23
C LEU A 168 -3.81 -19.09 14.26
N GLY A 169 -3.24 -19.23 13.06
CA GLY A 169 -3.65 -20.24 12.08
C GLY A 169 -3.50 -21.65 12.61
N GLY A 170 -2.38 -21.96 13.30
CA GLY A 170 -2.17 -23.23 13.96
C GLY A 170 -3.18 -23.52 15.08
N MET A 171 -3.49 -22.51 15.90
CA MET A 171 -4.53 -22.62 16.95
C MET A 171 -5.93 -22.84 16.39
N LEU A 172 -6.23 -22.31 15.21
CA LEU A 172 -7.51 -22.48 14.51
C LEU A 172 -7.57 -23.77 13.68
N GLY A 173 -6.49 -24.55 13.62
CA GLY A 173 -6.41 -25.78 12.84
C GLY A 173 -6.52 -25.57 11.34
N MET A 174 -6.05 -24.41 10.83
CA MET A 174 -6.10 -24.11 9.40
C MET A 174 -5.28 -25.09 8.59
N THR A 175 -5.79 -25.48 7.40
CA THR A 175 -5.00 -26.20 6.41
C THR A 175 -3.92 -25.30 5.80
N ASP A 176 -2.89 -25.86 5.17
CA ASP A 176 -1.85 -25.09 4.46
C ASP A 176 -2.46 -24.18 3.39
N HIS A 177 -3.44 -24.70 2.64
CA HIS A 177 -4.19 -23.93 1.65
C HIS A 177 -5.00 -22.82 2.29
N GLY A 178 -5.74 -23.13 3.36
CA GLY A 178 -6.54 -22.17 4.13
C GLY A 178 -5.67 -21.06 4.72
N PHE A 179 -4.52 -21.39 5.29
CA PHE A 179 -3.60 -20.39 5.81
C PHE A 179 -3.02 -19.51 4.70
N GLY A 180 -2.72 -20.07 3.52
CA GLY A 180 -2.29 -19.32 2.35
C GLY A 180 -3.32 -18.29 1.91
N LEU A 181 -4.59 -18.68 1.82
CA LEU A 181 -5.72 -17.78 1.52
C LEU A 181 -5.86 -16.71 2.61
N PHE A 182 -5.78 -17.10 3.89
CA PHE A 182 -5.87 -16.19 5.03
C PHE A 182 -4.74 -15.16 5.03
N ALA A 183 -3.49 -15.60 4.95
CA ALA A 183 -2.34 -14.70 4.94
C ALA A 183 -2.41 -13.71 3.76
N GLY A 184 -2.74 -14.19 2.55
CA GLY A 184 -2.87 -13.34 1.35
C GLY A 184 -4.01 -12.31 1.43
N THR A 185 -5.10 -12.62 2.14
CA THR A 185 -6.28 -11.75 2.26
C THR A 185 -6.31 -10.90 3.53
N ALA A 186 -5.75 -11.35 4.64
CA ALA A 186 -5.81 -10.66 5.93
C ALA A 186 -4.57 -9.81 6.24
N VAL A 187 -3.40 -10.13 5.67
CA VAL A 187 -2.19 -9.31 5.80
C VAL A 187 -2.10 -8.34 4.63
N ASN A 188 -1.83 -7.05 4.90
CA ASN A 188 -1.96 -6.02 3.86
C ASN A 188 -0.70 -5.81 3.02
N ASP A 189 0.50 -5.90 3.59
CA ASP A 189 1.75 -5.72 2.84
C ASP A 189 2.33 -7.04 2.35
N THR A 190 2.91 -7.04 1.13
CA THR A 190 3.48 -8.23 0.50
C THR A 190 4.63 -8.82 1.30
N SER A 191 5.49 -7.98 1.90
CA SER A 191 6.62 -8.47 2.71
C SER A 191 6.13 -9.18 3.98
N SER A 192 5.10 -8.65 4.61
CA SER A 192 4.49 -9.25 5.80
C SER A 192 3.71 -10.53 5.48
N VAL A 193 3.06 -10.60 4.30
CA VAL A 193 2.47 -11.86 3.78
C VAL A 193 3.54 -12.91 3.61
N THR A 194 4.65 -12.55 2.94
CA THR A 194 5.79 -13.46 2.73
C THR A 194 6.37 -13.94 4.06
N ALA A 195 6.53 -13.03 5.03
CA ALA A 195 7.04 -13.39 6.36
C ALA A 195 6.10 -14.37 7.08
N ALA A 196 4.79 -14.08 7.11
CA ALA A 196 3.80 -14.95 7.75
C ALA A 196 3.74 -16.33 7.08
N ALA A 197 3.66 -16.38 5.75
CA ALA A 197 3.58 -17.63 5.01
C ALA A 197 4.87 -18.46 5.09
N SER A 198 6.05 -17.81 5.04
CA SER A 198 7.34 -18.50 5.22
C SER A 198 7.50 -19.03 6.64
N ALA A 199 7.00 -18.33 7.66
CA ALA A 199 7.00 -18.82 9.04
C ALA A 199 6.10 -20.04 9.18
N TRP A 200 4.93 -20.05 8.55
CA TRP A 200 4.04 -21.21 8.48
C TRP A 200 4.72 -22.39 7.80
N ASP A 201 5.32 -22.19 6.62
CA ASP A 201 6.03 -23.24 5.88
C ASP A 201 7.19 -23.84 6.68
N GLY A 202 7.91 -22.99 7.44
CA GLY A 202 8.98 -23.44 8.34
C GLY A 202 8.49 -24.34 9.48
N ILE A 203 7.24 -24.15 9.94
CA ILE A 203 6.64 -24.94 11.02
C ILE A 203 6.02 -26.24 10.46
N HIS A 204 5.34 -26.18 9.31
CA HIS A 204 4.52 -27.26 8.78
C HIS A 204 5.16 -28.02 7.59
N GLY A 205 6.29 -27.53 7.06
CA GLY A 205 6.97 -28.15 5.90
C GLY A 205 6.15 -28.04 4.60
N SER A 206 5.38 -26.97 4.44
CA SER A 206 4.45 -26.75 3.33
C SER A 206 4.97 -25.75 2.29
N ASN A 207 4.18 -25.48 1.26
CA ASN A 207 4.43 -24.45 0.23
C ASN A 207 3.35 -23.35 0.23
N THR A 208 2.88 -22.99 1.38
CA THR A 208 1.82 -21.99 1.60
C THR A 208 2.21 -20.61 1.09
N LEU A 209 3.51 -20.32 1.09
CA LEU A 209 4.06 -19.06 0.57
C LEU A 209 3.64 -18.78 -0.89
N GLU A 210 3.61 -19.81 -1.74
CA GLU A 210 3.17 -19.65 -3.13
C GLU A 210 1.71 -19.20 -3.19
N ILE A 211 0.83 -19.90 -2.49
CA ILE A 211 -0.62 -19.59 -2.45
C ILE A 211 -0.84 -18.18 -1.92
N ALA A 212 -0.25 -17.87 -0.77
CA ALA A 212 -0.39 -16.54 -0.15
C ALA A 212 0.09 -15.41 -1.07
N THR A 213 1.19 -15.64 -1.80
CA THR A 213 1.74 -14.66 -2.75
C THR A 213 0.79 -14.43 -3.91
N ILE A 214 0.24 -15.48 -4.52
CA ILE A 214 -0.70 -15.38 -5.63
C ILE A 214 -1.97 -14.65 -5.20
N VAL A 215 -2.56 -15.04 -4.08
CA VAL A 215 -3.74 -14.36 -3.49
C VAL A 215 -3.46 -12.88 -3.26
N LYS A 216 -2.28 -12.57 -2.72
CA LYS A 216 -1.86 -11.19 -2.47
C LYS A 216 -1.70 -10.38 -3.75
N LEU A 217 -1.09 -10.95 -4.78
CA LEU A 217 -0.95 -10.29 -6.08
C LEU A 217 -2.31 -10.04 -6.73
N THR A 218 -3.23 -11.02 -6.67
CA THR A 218 -4.62 -10.87 -7.13
C THR A 218 -5.32 -9.72 -6.43
N ARG A 219 -5.23 -9.67 -5.09
CA ARG A 219 -5.81 -8.57 -4.30
C ARG A 219 -5.22 -7.21 -4.68
N THR A 220 -3.95 -7.16 -5.02
CA THR A 220 -3.28 -5.92 -5.41
C THR A 220 -3.86 -5.30 -6.68
N LEU A 221 -4.45 -6.10 -7.59
CA LEU A 221 -5.13 -5.58 -8.78
C LEU A 221 -6.35 -4.71 -8.45
N ALA A 222 -6.97 -4.89 -7.29
CA ALA A 222 -8.08 -4.05 -6.84
C ALA A 222 -7.70 -2.56 -6.70
N ILE A 223 -6.40 -2.24 -6.71
CA ILE A 223 -5.93 -0.85 -6.75
C ILE A 223 -6.50 -0.10 -7.96
N ILE A 224 -6.61 -0.78 -9.12
CA ILE A 224 -7.07 -0.17 -10.36
C ILE A 224 -8.52 0.29 -10.24
N PRO A 225 -9.51 -0.59 -10.00
CA PRO A 225 -10.91 -0.18 -9.93
C PRO A 225 -11.17 0.77 -8.76
N ILE A 226 -10.51 0.58 -7.60
CA ILE A 226 -10.75 1.42 -6.43
C ILE A 226 -10.23 2.85 -6.66
N THR A 227 -9.01 3.00 -7.17
CA THR A 227 -8.47 4.33 -7.46
C THR A 227 -9.22 5.02 -8.59
N LEU A 228 -9.71 4.27 -9.58
CA LEU A 228 -10.56 4.80 -10.65
C LEU A 228 -11.89 5.31 -10.10
N VAL A 229 -12.58 4.52 -9.27
CA VAL A 229 -13.86 4.93 -8.64
C VAL A 229 -13.66 6.17 -7.78
N LEU A 230 -12.60 6.23 -6.98
CA LEU A 230 -12.29 7.40 -6.16
C LEU A 230 -11.98 8.64 -7.01
N ALA A 231 -11.26 8.48 -8.11
CA ALA A 231 -10.98 9.57 -9.05
C ALA A 231 -12.27 10.10 -9.69
N LEU A 232 -13.15 9.23 -10.15
CA LEU A 232 -14.44 9.60 -10.74
C LEU A 232 -15.36 10.26 -9.72
N TRP A 233 -15.45 9.71 -8.52
CA TRP A 233 -16.26 10.27 -7.43
C TRP A 233 -15.80 11.68 -7.04
N ARG A 234 -14.49 11.89 -6.92
CA ARG A 234 -13.94 13.20 -6.60
C ARG A 234 -14.15 14.21 -7.71
N THR A 235 -14.02 13.78 -8.98
CA THR A 235 -14.33 14.59 -10.15
C THR A 235 -15.80 15.03 -10.16
N HIS A 236 -16.71 14.10 -9.82
CA HIS A 236 -18.14 14.41 -9.76
C HIS A 236 -18.46 15.40 -8.65
N LYS A 237 -17.89 15.20 -7.46
CA LYS A 237 -18.06 16.12 -6.32
C LYS A 237 -17.54 17.52 -6.63
N ALA A 238 -16.36 17.64 -7.24
CA ALA A 238 -15.79 18.93 -7.64
C ALA A 238 -16.66 19.66 -8.67
N LYS A 239 -17.30 18.94 -9.61
CA LYS A 239 -18.27 19.55 -10.53
C LYS A 239 -19.50 20.09 -9.83
N THR A 240 -19.98 19.40 -8.80
CA THR A 240 -21.19 19.80 -8.06
C THR A 240 -20.92 21.04 -7.18
N GLU A 241 -19.71 21.17 -6.66
CA GLU A 241 -19.30 22.32 -5.83
C GLU A 241 -18.98 23.57 -6.68
N GLN A 242 -18.59 23.40 -7.96
CA GLN A 242 -18.27 24.51 -8.90
C GLN A 242 -19.47 25.08 -9.66
N SER A 243 -20.67 24.56 -9.47
CA SER A 243 -21.87 25.11 -10.14
C SER A 243 -22.27 26.53 -9.68
N GLN A 244 -21.46 27.19 -8.84
CA GLN A 244 -21.67 28.56 -8.41
C GLN A 244 -20.63 29.57 -8.94
N GLY A 245 -19.98 29.31 -10.05
CA GLY A 245 -19.22 30.30 -10.79
C GLY A 245 -17.70 30.09 -10.80
N GLY A 246 -17.16 29.83 -11.95
CA GLY A 246 -15.73 29.86 -12.25
C GLY A 246 -15.24 28.66 -13.08
N GLU A 247 -14.30 28.87 -13.90
CA GLU A 247 -13.57 28.04 -14.87
C GLU A 247 -14.03 26.59 -15.13
N ALA A 248 -14.19 26.27 -16.41
CA ALA A 248 -14.57 24.91 -16.87
C ALA A 248 -13.65 23.84 -16.30
N PHE A 249 -14.21 22.93 -15.50
CA PHE A 249 -13.52 21.79 -14.93
C PHE A 249 -12.94 20.88 -16.03
N SER A 250 -11.62 20.76 -16.11
CA SER A 250 -10.95 19.90 -17.08
C SER A 250 -10.80 18.48 -16.52
N LEU A 251 -11.57 17.53 -17.09
CA LEU A 251 -11.49 16.09 -16.76
C LEU A 251 -10.03 15.56 -16.88
N LYS A 252 -9.27 16.13 -17.83
CA LYS A 252 -7.87 15.79 -18.09
C LYS A 252 -6.93 16.20 -16.94
N ARG A 253 -7.29 17.24 -16.17
CA ARG A 253 -6.54 17.68 -14.98
C ARG A 253 -6.85 16.88 -13.71
N ALA A 254 -8.06 16.32 -13.64
CA ALA A 254 -8.52 15.58 -12.47
C ALA A 254 -8.14 14.09 -12.52
N PHE A 255 -7.93 13.51 -13.71
CA PHE A 255 -7.56 12.11 -13.85
C PHE A 255 -6.05 11.94 -13.64
N PRO A 256 -5.62 11.14 -12.63
CA PRO A 256 -4.20 10.93 -12.34
C PRO A 256 -3.57 10.03 -13.41
N MET A 257 -2.86 10.61 -14.35
CA MET A 257 -2.26 9.92 -15.51
C MET A 257 -1.36 8.73 -15.12
N PHE A 258 -0.77 8.73 -13.91
CA PHE A 258 0.07 7.63 -13.48
C PHE A 258 -0.71 6.31 -13.32
N ILE A 259 -2.03 6.36 -13.06
CA ILE A 259 -2.88 5.16 -13.01
C ILE A 259 -2.99 4.54 -14.41
N LEU A 260 -3.17 5.35 -15.44
CA LEU A 260 -3.18 4.87 -16.82
C LEU A 260 -1.86 4.18 -17.18
N TYR A 261 -0.73 4.79 -16.83
CA TYR A 261 0.60 4.21 -17.08
C TYR A 261 0.83 2.91 -16.28
N PHE A 262 0.30 2.82 -15.06
CA PHE A 262 0.30 1.59 -14.27
C PHE A 262 -0.46 0.45 -14.97
N VAL A 263 -1.66 0.74 -15.49
CA VAL A 263 -2.46 -0.25 -16.24
C VAL A 263 -1.73 -0.66 -17.52
N LEU A 264 -1.19 0.30 -18.27
CA LEU A 264 -0.41 -0.01 -19.48
C LEU A 264 0.82 -0.89 -19.19
N ALA A 265 1.54 -0.61 -18.10
CA ALA A 265 2.66 -1.43 -17.66
C ALA A 265 2.22 -2.88 -17.36
N SER A 266 1.08 -3.06 -16.68
CA SER A 266 0.53 -4.39 -16.39
C SER A 266 0.08 -5.13 -17.65
N ILE A 267 -0.49 -4.43 -18.64
CA ILE A 267 -0.86 -4.99 -19.95
C ILE A 267 0.39 -5.43 -20.69
N ILE A 268 1.45 -4.58 -20.74
CA ILE A 268 2.73 -4.92 -21.40
C ILE A 268 3.31 -6.19 -20.80
N THR A 269 3.39 -6.29 -19.48
CA THR A 269 3.89 -7.50 -18.82
C THR A 269 3.06 -8.72 -19.21
N THR A 270 1.73 -8.60 -19.17
CA THR A 270 0.83 -9.71 -19.52
C THR A 270 1.03 -10.16 -20.96
N VAL A 271 1.06 -9.23 -21.92
CA VAL A 271 1.27 -9.54 -23.33
C VAL A 271 2.66 -10.18 -23.55
N CYS A 272 3.71 -9.59 -22.98
CA CYS A 272 5.07 -10.14 -23.12
C CYS A 272 5.17 -11.56 -22.55
N THR A 273 4.58 -11.82 -21.37
CA THR A 273 4.63 -13.16 -20.76
C THR A 273 3.77 -14.17 -21.52
N THR A 274 2.65 -13.76 -22.12
CA THR A 274 1.87 -14.65 -22.99
C THR A 274 2.55 -15.01 -24.30
N VAL A 275 3.42 -14.13 -24.83
CA VAL A 275 4.26 -14.40 -26.02
C VAL A 275 5.53 -15.19 -25.67
N GLY A 276 5.74 -15.54 -24.40
CA GLY A 276 6.86 -16.39 -23.96
C GLY A 276 8.07 -15.65 -23.38
N VAL A 277 7.99 -14.33 -23.17
CA VAL A 277 9.03 -13.57 -22.47
C VAL A 277 9.03 -13.98 -21.00
N PRO A 278 10.18 -14.40 -20.41
CA PRO A 278 10.23 -14.78 -19.00
C PRO A 278 9.84 -13.63 -18.07
N ALA A 279 8.94 -13.88 -17.11
CA ALA A 279 8.52 -12.88 -16.12
C ALA A 279 9.72 -12.29 -15.33
N GLY A 280 10.80 -13.04 -15.17
CA GLY A 280 12.06 -12.59 -14.57
C GLY A 280 12.68 -11.36 -15.25
N MET A 281 12.38 -11.11 -16.53
CA MET A 281 12.86 -9.93 -17.26
C MET A 281 12.37 -8.62 -16.66
N PHE A 282 11.22 -8.63 -16.00
CA PHE A 282 10.65 -7.45 -15.34
C PHE A 282 11.08 -7.29 -13.88
N THR A 283 11.84 -8.25 -13.34
CA THR A 283 12.32 -8.20 -11.94
C THR A 283 13.12 -6.93 -11.61
N PRO A 284 14.03 -6.43 -12.48
CA PRO A 284 14.74 -5.18 -12.22
C PRO A 284 13.79 -3.98 -12.05
N LEU A 285 12.71 -3.90 -12.84
CA LEU A 285 11.71 -2.83 -12.75
C LEU A 285 10.91 -2.94 -11.45
N LYS A 286 10.56 -4.17 -11.04
CA LYS A 286 9.91 -4.42 -9.74
C LYS A 286 10.81 -4.00 -8.57
N THR A 287 12.09 -4.34 -8.63
CA THR A 287 13.08 -3.96 -7.62
C THR A 287 13.26 -2.46 -7.55
N LEU A 288 13.35 -1.80 -8.71
CA LEU A 288 13.42 -0.34 -8.81
C LEU A 288 12.17 0.32 -8.24
N SER A 289 10.97 -0.21 -8.54
CA SER A 289 9.70 0.25 -7.95
C SER A 289 9.74 0.19 -6.43
N LYS A 290 10.14 -0.96 -5.86
CA LYS A 290 10.26 -1.13 -4.41
C LYS A 290 11.26 -0.13 -3.81
N PHE A 291 12.40 0.09 -4.45
CA PHE A 291 13.38 1.06 -4.00
C PHE A 291 12.84 2.50 -4.05
N PHE A 292 12.13 2.87 -5.11
CA PHE A 292 11.48 4.19 -5.20
C PHE A 292 10.40 4.38 -4.15
N ILE A 293 9.67 3.33 -3.77
CA ILE A 293 8.75 3.37 -2.62
C ILE A 293 9.52 3.69 -1.34
N VAL A 294 10.62 2.99 -1.07
CA VAL A 294 11.46 3.26 0.11
C VAL A 294 11.96 4.70 0.11
N MET A 295 12.41 5.21 -1.04
CA MET A 295 12.85 6.60 -1.20
C MET A 295 11.72 7.61 -0.97
N ALA A 296 10.52 7.33 -1.50
CA ALA A 296 9.35 8.17 -1.26
C ALA A 296 8.92 8.17 0.22
N MET A 297 9.03 7.02 0.90
CA MET A 297 8.74 6.91 2.32
C MET A 297 9.73 7.70 3.19
N ALA A 298 11.00 7.80 2.77
CA ALA A 298 11.96 8.71 3.41
C ALA A 298 11.48 10.17 3.36
N ALA A 299 11.04 10.60 2.17
CA ALA A 299 10.51 11.95 1.98
C ALA A 299 9.25 12.21 2.82
N ILE A 300 8.34 11.24 2.87
CA ILE A 300 7.12 11.33 3.69
C ILE A 300 7.49 11.40 5.17
N GLY A 301 8.40 10.53 5.64
CA GLY A 301 8.90 10.58 7.02
C GLY A 301 9.53 11.92 7.38
N MET A 302 10.31 12.51 6.45
CA MET A 302 10.90 13.83 6.61
C MET A 302 9.87 14.97 6.68
N ASN A 303 8.68 14.80 6.11
CA ASN A 303 7.57 15.75 6.19
C ASN A 303 6.67 15.52 7.42
N THR A 304 6.86 14.42 8.13
CA THR A 304 6.00 14.00 9.24
C THR A 304 6.58 14.43 10.59
N ASN A 305 5.75 15.02 11.42
CA ASN A 305 6.11 15.36 12.80
C ASN A 305 5.60 14.28 13.76
N ILE A 306 6.53 13.46 14.31
CA ILE A 306 6.20 12.36 15.23
C ILE A 306 5.40 12.84 16.45
N VAL A 307 5.76 13.99 17.03
CA VAL A 307 5.09 14.51 18.22
C VAL A 307 3.62 14.81 17.92
N LYS A 308 3.34 15.38 16.73
CA LYS A 308 1.99 15.64 16.28
C LYS A 308 1.25 14.34 15.97
N LEU A 309 1.94 13.35 15.34
CA LEU A 309 1.40 12.03 15.04
C LEU A 309 0.94 11.30 16.30
N VAL A 310 1.78 11.24 17.35
CA VAL A 310 1.43 10.59 18.62
C VAL A 310 0.25 11.30 19.30
N LYS A 311 0.22 12.63 19.25
CA LYS A 311 -0.88 13.41 19.84
C LYS A 311 -2.21 13.26 19.08
N THR A 312 -2.17 13.05 17.76
CA THR A 312 -3.37 12.93 16.91
C THR A 312 -3.68 11.50 16.48
N GLY A 313 -2.79 10.54 16.75
CA GLY A 313 -2.80 9.20 16.15
C GLY A 313 -3.76 8.19 16.78
N GLY A 314 -4.36 8.44 17.95
CA GLY A 314 -5.20 7.43 18.61
C GLY A 314 -6.39 6.98 17.79
N LYS A 315 -7.10 7.89 17.13
CA LYS A 315 -8.26 7.56 16.28
C LYS A 315 -7.87 6.79 15.00
N PRO A 316 -6.87 7.20 14.21
CA PRO A 316 -6.41 6.40 13.06
C PRO A 316 -5.90 5.01 13.44
N ILE A 317 -5.18 4.88 14.57
CA ILE A 317 -4.72 3.59 15.08
C ILE A 317 -5.89 2.69 15.43
N PHE A 318 -6.87 3.21 16.17
CA PHE A 318 -8.09 2.45 16.51
C PHE A 318 -8.87 2.05 15.25
N MET A 319 -9.00 2.93 14.28
CA MET A 319 -9.61 2.62 12.97
C MET A 319 -8.87 1.49 12.25
N GLY A 320 -7.54 1.58 12.18
CA GLY A 320 -6.71 0.53 11.57
C GLY A 320 -6.85 -0.81 12.29
N PHE A 321 -6.91 -0.80 13.62
CA PHE A 321 -7.19 -1.99 14.43
C PHE A 321 -8.53 -2.62 14.08
N CYS A 322 -9.60 -1.82 14.05
CA CYS A 322 -10.93 -2.32 13.69
C CYS A 322 -10.97 -2.88 12.27
N CYS A 323 -10.34 -2.20 11.28
CA CYS A 323 -10.24 -2.71 9.92
C CYS A 323 -9.48 -4.04 9.89
N TRP A 324 -8.35 -4.13 10.57
CA TRP A 324 -7.50 -5.32 10.61
C TRP A 324 -8.23 -6.53 11.22
N VAL A 325 -8.87 -6.34 12.39
CA VAL A 325 -9.65 -7.40 13.02
C VAL A 325 -10.84 -7.82 12.15
N ALA A 326 -11.59 -6.85 11.61
CA ALA A 326 -12.73 -7.13 10.76
C ALA A 326 -12.34 -7.91 9.48
N ILE A 327 -11.23 -7.54 8.84
CA ILE A 327 -10.70 -8.27 7.67
C ILE A 327 -10.32 -9.71 8.06
N ALA A 328 -9.62 -9.89 9.18
CA ALA A 328 -9.22 -11.23 9.64
C ALA A 328 -10.45 -12.10 9.92
N CYS A 329 -11.42 -11.57 10.65
CA CYS A 329 -12.68 -12.29 10.94
C CYS A 329 -13.45 -12.65 9.67
N VAL A 330 -13.61 -11.71 8.73
CA VAL A 330 -14.32 -11.95 7.46
C VAL A 330 -13.55 -12.93 6.58
N SER A 331 -12.21 -12.86 6.54
CA SER A 331 -11.41 -13.83 5.80
C SER A 331 -11.62 -15.25 6.32
N ILE A 332 -11.61 -15.45 7.64
CA ILE A 332 -11.88 -16.75 8.27
C ILE A 332 -13.32 -17.21 8.00
N ALA A 333 -14.30 -16.34 8.20
CA ALA A 333 -15.71 -16.66 7.97
C ALA A 333 -15.98 -17.08 6.52
N MET A 334 -15.43 -16.35 5.55
CA MET A 334 -15.58 -16.67 4.13
C MET A 334 -14.91 -18.01 3.76
N GLN A 335 -13.76 -18.31 4.33
CA GLN A 335 -13.08 -19.60 4.13
C GLN A 335 -13.88 -20.76 4.71
N HIS A 336 -14.45 -20.57 5.89
CA HIS A 336 -15.36 -21.57 6.48
C HIS A 336 -16.58 -21.82 5.59
N LEU A 337 -17.20 -20.76 5.06
CA LEU A 337 -18.37 -20.86 4.15
C LEU A 337 -18.02 -21.53 2.81
N LEU A 338 -16.78 -21.37 2.33
CA LEU A 338 -16.30 -21.95 1.07
C LEU A 338 -15.65 -23.32 1.23
N GLY A 339 -15.50 -23.82 2.48
CA GLY A 339 -14.92 -25.13 2.75
C GLY A 339 -13.40 -25.21 2.55
N PHE A 340 -12.67 -24.11 2.79
CA PHE A 340 -11.21 -24.04 2.67
C PHE A 340 -10.47 -24.16 4.03
N LEU A 341 -11.17 -24.10 5.13
CA LEU A 341 -10.63 -24.30 6.49
C LEU A 341 -10.53 -25.75 6.84
#